data_4c5cb16465b3f7b5a3a3348c3732fc8e
#
_entry.id   4c5cb16465b3f7b5a3a3348c3732fc8e
#
_cell.length_a   1.000
_cell.length_b   1.000
_cell.length_c   1.000
_cell.angle_alpha   90.00
_cell.angle_beta   90.00
_cell.angle_gamma   90.00
#
_symmetry.space_group_name_H-M   'P 1'
#
loop_
_entity.id
_entity.type
_entity.pdbx_description
1 polymer ?
#
loop_
_entity_poly.entity_id
_entity_poly.type
_entity_poly.pdbx_seq_one_letter_code
_entity_poly.pdbx_strand_id
1 'polypeptide(L)'
;MNLNFISPLYLLGLLGIAVPILIHLLTRRQQKHLLFSAVHLLFQSQKRSVKRSAPNRRLLLLIRCLGIVLLSLALANPIFSFGGPGNFPPDTPSASVIILDDSYSMGTRTGQTTFYASAVEAVLDLTQSLPADSVYSVVLGSAPGRVFQGWTDDPSRAKKILKFTQPSAQTTQIGQAFTEALQLLETAPQGDKRIFILTDRDKNGWNEDNFSSIGEGTRYPVEIIDFSGMKGGINLAAVEHVEVHQDFLSNSRVVRVKMRAINLSPTKPINKLKASLWVRDKKQTSGVLDLLAKSTGEKEFSFPLQVNTPLTGEIRIEDDLLAQDNHRFFHYQPNQSIKALIVDGDPKTVEHLSE
;
A
#
# COMPACT_ATOMS: atom_id res chain seq x y z
N MET A 1 -0.83 -1.46 -26.59
CA MET A 1 -1.40 -2.63 -25.90
C MET A 1 -0.23 -3.38 -25.25
N ASN A 2 -0.01 -3.19 -23.98
CA ASN A 2 1.07 -3.87 -23.26
C ASN A 2 0.46 -4.97 -22.39
N LEU A 3 0.96 -6.20 -22.56
CA LEU A 3 0.55 -7.36 -21.78
C LEU A 3 1.63 -7.56 -20.69
N ASN A 4 1.28 -7.30 -19.45
CA ASN A 4 2.12 -7.55 -18.29
C ASN A 4 1.57 -8.71 -17.48
N PHE A 5 2.45 -9.46 -16.82
CA PHE A 5 2.06 -10.56 -15.94
C PHE A 5 2.55 -10.25 -14.53
N ILE A 6 1.67 -10.35 -13.53
CA ILE A 6 2.06 -10.18 -12.12
C ILE A 6 3.05 -11.28 -11.70
N SER A 7 2.83 -12.49 -12.20
CA SER A 7 3.63 -13.65 -11.81
C SER A 7 4.09 -14.45 -13.03
N PRO A 8 5.06 -13.94 -13.81
CA PRO A 8 5.48 -14.55 -15.09
C PRO A 8 6.04 -15.97 -14.93
N LEU A 9 6.48 -16.34 -13.73
CA LEU A 9 7.03 -17.67 -13.45
C LEU A 9 5.99 -18.80 -13.70
N TYR A 10 4.69 -18.53 -13.53
CA TYR A 10 3.64 -19.53 -13.80
C TYR A 10 3.42 -19.81 -15.27
N LEU A 11 3.97 -19.00 -16.18
CA LEU A 11 4.01 -19.32 -17.61
C LEU A 11 4.84 -20.59 -17.92
N LEU A 12 5.78 -20.95 -17.05
CA LEU A 12 6.48 -22.24 -17.13
C LEU A 12 5.51 -23.44 -17.04
N GLY A 13 4.33 -23.24 -16.44
CA GLY A 13 3.24 -24.25 -16.45
C GLY A 13 2.79 -24.66 -17.86
N LEU A 14 3.03 -23.82 -18.87
CA LEU A 14 2.77 -24.17 -20.27
C LEU A 14 3.60 -25.37 -20.77
N LEU A 15 4.77 -25.62 -20.18
CA LEU A 15 5.56 -26.82 -20.45
C LEU A 15 4.80 -28.10 -20.07
N GLY A 16 3.82 -28.01 -19.16
CA GLY A 16 2.95 -29.11 -18.80
C GLY A 16 2.08 -29.63 -19.93
N ILE A 17 1.92 -28.88 -21.04
CA ILE A 17 1.21 -29.32 -22.26
C ILE A 17 1.94 -30.54 -22.89
N ALA A 18 3.24 -30.65 -22.69
CA ALA A 18 4.00 -31.79 -23.20
C ALA A 18 3.49 -33.14 -22.63
N VAL A 19 2.96 -33.14 -21.41
CA VAL A 19 2.51 -34.37 -20.72
C VAL A 19 1.33 -35.02 -21.45
N PRO A 20 0.17 -34.36 -21.70
CA PRO A 20 -0.92 -34.98 -22.42
C PRO A 20 -0.59 -35.35 -23.88
N ILE A 21 0.31 -34.58 -24.53
CA ILE A 21 0.79 -34.88 -25.87
C ILE A 21 1.63 -36.17 -25.85
N LEU A 22 2.57 -36.28 -24.91
CA LEU A 22 3.44 -37.43 -24.77
C LEU A 22 2.64 -38.71 -24.48
N ILE A 23 1.69 -38.60 -23.52
CA ILE A 23 0.74 -39.70 -23.24
C ILE A 23 -0.04 -40.08 -24.48
N HIS A 24 -0.52 -39.12 -25.27
CA HIS A 24 -1.29 -39.40 -26.50
C HIS A 24 -0.44 -40.12 -27.53
N LEU A 25 0.83 -39.75 -27.70
CA LEU A 25 1.75 -40.37 -28.64
C LEU A 25 2.13 -41.78 -28.20
N LEU A 26 2.44 -41.97 -26.92
CA LEU A 26 2.82 -43.27 -26.35
C LEU A 26 1.66 -44.27 -26.31
N THR A 27 0.42 -43.75 -26.16
CA THR A 27 -0.79 -44.62 -26.10
C THR A 27 -1.35 -45.01 -27.48
N ARG A 28 -0.65 -44.70 -28.56
CA ARG A 28 -0.99 -45.18 -29.92
C ARG A 28 -0.75 -46.68 -29.97
N ARG A 29 -1.63 -47.49 -29.35
CA ARG A 29 -1.61 -48.95 -29.46
C ARG A 29 -1.96 -49.32 -30.91
N GLN A 30 -1.07 -50.03 -31.55
CA GLN A 30 -1.36 -50.77 -32.76
C GLN A 30 -2.45 -51.79 -32.41
N GLN A 31 -3.61 -51.68 -33.02
CA GLN A 31 -4.64 -52.71 -32.93
C GLN A 31 -4.10 -53.94 -33.67
N LYS A 32 -3.70 -55.00 -32.91
CA LYS A 32 -3.43 -56.29 -33.53
C LYS A 32 -4.74 -56.86 -33.97
N HIS A 33 -4.95 -56.99 -35.29
CA HIS A 33 -6.08 -57.71 -35.85
C HIS A 33 -5.88 -59.20 -35.53
N LEU A 34 -6.65 -59.70 -34.59
CA LEU A 34 -6.79 -61.14 -34.37
C LEU A 34 -7.94 -61.61 -35.25
N LEU A 35 -7.64 -62.42 -36.24
CA LEU A 35 -8.64 -63.10 -37.09
C LEU A 35 -9.36 -64.15 -36.25
N PHE A 36 -10.58 -63.89 -35.86
CA PHE A 36 -11.42 -64.81 -35.12
C PHE A 36 -12.46 -65.43 -36.06
N SER A 37 -12.43 -66.72 -36.32
CA SER A 37 -13.25 -67.43 -37.32
C SER A 37 -14.78 -67.45 -37.01
N ALA A 38 -15.20 -67.07 -35.77
CA ALA A 38 -16.61 -67.12 -35.34
C ALA A 38 -17.33 -65.72 -35.41
N VAL A 39 -16.70 -64.71 -36.06
CA VAL A 39 -17.25 -63.35 -36.14
C VAL A 39 -18.63 -63.24 -36.80
N HIS A 40 -18.97 -64.16 -37.69
CA HIS A 40 -20.27 -64.15 -38.43
C HIS A 40 -21.48 -64.32 -37.48
N LEU A 41 -21.37 -65.07 -36.38
CA LEU A 41 -22.47 -65.25 -35.41
C LEU A 41 -22.66 -64.05 -34.49
N LEU A 42 -21.64 -63.23 -34.27
CA LEU A 42 -21.70 -62.04 -33.44
C LEU A 42 -22.36 -60.86 -34.19
N PHE A 43 -22.22 -60.76 -35.47
CA PHE A 43 -22.83 -59.67 -36.25
C PHE A 43 -24.39 -59.76 -36.32
N GLN A 44 -25.01 -60.92 -36.10
CA GLN A 44 -26.45 -61.08 -36.11
C GLN A 44 -27.10 -60.56 -34.77
N SER A 45 -26.42 -60.58 -33.69
CA SER A 45 -26.96 -60.11 -32.40
C SER A 45 -26.75 -58.61 -32.14
N GLN A 46 -25.88 -57.94 -32.89
CA GLN A 46 -25.48 -56.56 -32.64
C GLN A 46 -26.31 -55.45 -33.34
N LYS A 47 -27.45 -55.79 -34.00
CA LYS A 47 -28.32 -54.75 -34.59
C LYS A 47 -29.06 -53.86 -33.60
N ARG A 48 -28.84 -54.01 -32.28
CA ARG A 48 -29.35 -53.10 -31.23
C ARG A 48 -28.19 -52.52 -30.42
N SER A 49 -27.12 -52.10 -31.05
CA SER A 49 -26.08 -51.37 -30.39
C SER A 49 -26.36 -49.88 -30.43
N VAL A 50 -26.66 -49.33 -29.24
CA VAL A 50 -26.64 -47.93 -28.96
C VAL A 50 -25.41 -47.29 -29.62
N LYS A 51 -25.60 -46.27 -30.46
CA LYS A 51 -24.52 -45.40 -30.95
C LYS A 51 -23.79 -44.83 -29.76
N ARG A 52 -22.85 -45.54 -29.18
CA ARG A 52 -21.85 -44.95 -28.28
C ARG A 52 -21.01 -44.04 -29.15
N SER A 53 -21.30 -42.75 -29.09
CA SER A 53 -20.43 -41.72 -29.64
C SER A 53 -19.09 -41.87 -28.92
N ALA A 54 -18.13 -42.56 -29.52
CA ALA A 54 -16.77 -42.61 -29.02
C ALA A 54 -16.26 -41.19 -29.01
N PRO A 55 -15.90 -40.64 -27.84
CA PRO A 55 -15.43 -39.27 -27.76
C PRO A 55 -14.23 -39.13 -28.69
N ASN A 56 -14.26 -38.07 -29.49
CA ASN A 56 -13.20 -37.82 -30.47
C ASN A 56 -11.90 -37.64 -29.73
N ARG A 57 -10.97 -38.62 -29.78
CA ARG A 57 -9.73 -38.64 -29.01
C ARG A 57 -8.91 -37.38 -29.19
N ARG A 58 -9.01 -36.75 -30.38
CA ARG A 58 -8.37 -35.46 -30.68
C ARG A 58 -9.02 -34.31 -29.93
N LEU A 59 -10.36 -34.30 -29.82
CA LEU A 59 -11.11 -33.31 -29.07
C LEU A 59 -10.75 -33.37 -27.57
N LEU A 60 -10.65 -34.60 -27.04
CA LEU A 60 -10.31 -34.82 -25.63
C LEU A 60 -8.86 -34.39 -25.32
N LEU A 61 -7.92 -34.57 -26.25
CA LEU A 61 -6.55 -34.04 -26.13
C LEU A 61 -6.56 -32.52 -26.15
N LEU A 62 -7.32 -31.89 -27.07
CA LEU A 62 -7.42 -30.45 -27.19
C LEU A 62 -7.96 -29.83 -25.89
N ILE A 63 -9.03 -30.41 -25.33
CA ILE A 63 -9.60 -29.91 -24.03
C ILE A 63 -8.60 -30.01 -22.91
N ARG A 64 -7.81 -31.08 -22.82
CA ARG A 64 -6.77 -31.24 -21.79
C ARG A 64 -5.66 -30.20 -21.95
N CYS A 65 -5.17 -29.99 -23.16
CA CYS A 65 -4.15 -28.95 -23.42
C CYS A 65 -4.71 -27.56 -23.14
N LEU A 66 -5.94 -27.27 -23.56
CA LEU A 66 -6.59 -25.99 -23.29
C LEU A 66 -6.75 -25.74 -21.78
N GLY A 67 -7.11 -26.76 -21.01
CA GLY A 67 -7.21 -26.66 -19.55
C GLY A 67 -5.88 -26.26 -18.91
N ILE A 68 -4.76 -26.83 -19.35
CA ILE A 68 -3.42 -26.45 -18.84
C ILE A 68 -3.06 -25.03 -19.24
N VAL A 69 -3.36 -24.60 -20.47
CA VAL A 69 -3.13 -23.23 -20.94
C VAL A 69 -3.91 -22.23 -20.08
N LEU A 70 -5.21 -22.46 -19.91
CA LEU A 70 -6.08 -21.58 -19.15
C LEU A 70 -5.65 -21.52 -17.67
N LEU A 71 -5.26 -22.65 -17.08
CA LEU A 71 -4.77 -22.71 -15.72
C LEU A 71 -3.46 -21.90 -15.56
N SER A 72 -2.50 -22.10 -16.47
CA SER A 72 -1.24 -21.38 -16.45
C SER A 72 -1.44 -19.87 -16.63
N LEU A 73 -2.34 -19.46 -17.52
CA LEU A 73 -2.70 -18.06 -17.72
C LEU A 73 -3.41 -17.48 -16.50
N ALA A 74 -4.34 -18.21 -15.88
CA ALA A 74 -5.03 -17.76 -14.69
C ALA A 74 -4.06 -17.52 -13.52
N LEU A 75 -3.07 -18.42 -13.32
CA LEU A 75 -2.05 -18.28 -12.29
C LEU A 75 -1.02 -17.17 -12.61
N ALA A 76 -0.73 -16.94 -13.89
CA ALA A 76 0.16 -15.87 -14.32
C ALA A 76 -0.44 -14.48 -14.11
N ASN A 77 -1.78 -14.42 -13.89
CA ASN A 77 -2.53 -13.19 -13.62
C ASN A 77 -2.21 -12.08 -14.65
N PRO A 78 -2.64 -12.23 -15.91
CA PRO A 78 -2.35 -11.28 -16.96
C PRO A 78 -3.08 -9.96 -16.72
N ILE A 79 -2.32 -8.85 -16.75
CA ILE A 79 -2.86 -7.50 -16.75
C ILE A 79 -2.87 -7.02 -18.21
N PHE A 80 -4.05 -6.78 -18.72
CA PHE A 80 -4.21 -6.13 -20.02
C PHE A 80 -4.22 -4.62 -19.82
N SER A 81 -3.08 -3.97 -20.02
CA SER A 81 -3.03 -2.51 -20.08
C SER A 81 -3.41 -2.10 -21.51
N PHE A 82 -4.64 -1.69 -21.68
CA PHE A 82 -5.09 -1.04 -22.90
C PHE A 82 -4.67 0.44 -22.90
N GLY A 83 -3.40 0.70 -23.20
CA GLY A 83 -2.80 2.02 -23.12
C GLY A 83 -2.11 2.26 -21.78
N GLY A 84 -1.06 3.09 -21.77
CA GLY A 84 -0.49 3.65 -20.53
C GLY A 84 -1.55 4.47 -19.79
N PRO A 85 -1.25 4.98 -18.59
CA PRO A 85 -2.13 5.90 -17.89
C PRO A 85 -2.53 7.02 -18.85
N GLY A 86 -3.87 7.18 -19.05
CA GLY A 86 -4.40 8.13 -20.02
C GLY A 86 -4.61 7.59 -21.44
N ASN A 87 -5.51 6.61 -21.60
CA ASN A 87 -5.96 6.22 -22.94
C ASN A 87 -6.91 7.31 -23.51
N PHE A 88 -6.32 8.39 -24.01
CA PHE A 88 -7.06 9.50 -24.60
C PHE A 88 -7.42 9.19 -26.04
N PRO A 89 -8.63 9.54 -26.51
CA PRO A 89 -8.89 9.62 -27.93
C PRO A 89 -7.88 10.60 -28.56
N PRO A 90 -7.15 10.21 -29.60
CA PRO A 90 -5.97 10.97 -30.07
C PRO A 90 -6.23 12.42 -30.49
N ASP A 91 -7.48 12.77 -30.80
CA ASP A 91 -7.84 14.06 -31.39
C ASP A 91 -8.83 14.90 -30.55
N THR A 92 -9.11 14.52 -29.29
CA THR A 92 -10.08 15.24 -28.47
C THR A 92 -9.38 15.93 -27.30
N PRO A 93 -9.34 17.28 -27.25
CA PRO A 93 -8.82 18.00 -26.10
C PRO A 93 -9.55 17.61 -24.82
N SER A 94 -8.82 17.43 -23.75
CA SER A 94 -9.34 16.98 -22.45
C SER A 94 -8.97 17.94 -21.32
N ALA A 95 -9.81 17.95 -20.28
CA ALA A 95 -9.51 18.58 -19.01
C ALA A 95 -9.29 17.49 -17.97
N SER A 96 -8.08 17.36 -17.48
CA SER A 96 -7.69 16.30 -16.56
C SER A 96 -7.34 16.86 -15.19
N VAL A 97 -7.97 16.39 -14.13
CA VAL A 97 -7.54 16.67 -12.75
C VAL A 97 -6.75 15.48 -12.24
N ILE A 98 -5.54 15.75 -11.78
CA ILE A 98 -4.61 14.76 -11.25
C ILE A 98 -4.56 14.94 -9.75
N ILE A 99 -5.11 13.99 -9.00
CA ILE A 99 -4.99 13.93 -7.55
C ILE A 99 -3.72 13.15 -7.22
N LEU A 100 -2.73 13.85 -6.68
CA LEU A 100 -1.47 13.27 -6.23
C LEU A 100 -1.51 13.10 -4.72
N ASP A 101 -1.50 11.87 -4.27
CA ASP A 101 -1.36 11.56 -2.86
C ASP A 101 0.04 11.93 -2.39
N ASP A 102 0.13 12.92 -1.53
CA ASP A 102 1.37 13.39 -0.91
C ASP A 102 1.43 13.09 0.58
N SER A 103 0.62 12.14 1.06
CA SER A 103 0.63 11.70 2.45
C SER A 103 1.96 11.06 2.84
N TYR A 104 2.18 10.93 4.16
CA TYR A 104 3.44 10.40 4.70
C TYR A 104 3.74 8.98 4.20
N SER A 105 2.72 8.13 3.96
CA SER A 105 2.89 6.75 3.49
C SER A 105 3.52 6.67 2.09
N MET A 106 3.28 7.68 1.24
CA MET A 106 3.92 7.83 -0.06
C MET A 106 5.44 8.04 0.02
N GLY A 107 5.97 8.38 1.20
CA GLY A 107 7.41 8.41 1.50
C GLY A 107 8.08 7.04 1.58
N THR A 108 7.30 5.94 1.51
CA THR A 108 7.83 4.57 1.54
C THR A 108 8.81 4.34 0.41
N ARG A 109 10.00 3.84 0.76
CA ARG A 109 11.08 3.55 -0.21
C ARG A 109 10.84 2.20 -0.89
N THR A 110 11.11 2.18 -2.20
CA THR A 110 11.14 0.96 -3.01
C THR A 110 12.43 0.97 -3.82
N GLY A 111 13.42 0.20 -3.36
CA GLY A 111 14.77 0.27 -3.94
C GLY A 111 15.42 1.64 -3.71
N GLN A 112 15.74 2.35 -4.78
CA GLN A 112 16.37 3.68 -4.73
C GLN A 112 15.40 4.85 -4.84
N THR A 113 14.11 4.59 -5.01
CA THR A 113 13.06 5.61 -5.16
C THR A 113 12.01 5.51 -4.06
N THR A 114 11.10 6.47 -3.97
CA THR A 114 9.92 6.42 -3.10
C THR A 114 8.66 6.27 -3.92
N PHE A 115 7.55 5.84 -3.32
CA PHE A 115 6.25 5.85 -4.00
C PHE A 115 5.91 7.24 -4.54
N TYR A 116 6.19 8.27 -3.73
CA TYR A 116 5.96 9.66 -4.14
C TYR A 116 6.77 10.04 -5.38
N ALA A 117 8.06 9.71 -5.42
CA ALA A 117 8.90 10.01 -6.57
C ALA A 117 8.40 9.29 -7.84
N SER A 118 8.00 8.02 -7.70
CA SER A 118 7.40 7.26 -8.81
C SER A 118 6.04 7.82 -9.24
N ALA A 119 5.23 8.32 -8.29
CA ALA A 119 3.98 8.98 -8.60
C ALA A 119 4.21 10.33 -9.33
N VAL A 120 5.20 11.10 -8.93
CA VAL A 120 5.60 12.32 -9.63
C VAL A 120 6.04 12.03 -11.06
N GLU A 121 6.85 10.99 -11.28
CA GLU A 121 7.20 10.56 -12.65
C GLU A 121 5.96 10.18 -13.45
N ALA A 122 5.02 9.43 -12.87
CA ALA A 122 3.78 9.09 -13.54
C ALA A 122 2.92 10.31 -13.87
N VAL A 123 2.89 11.35 -13.01
CA VAL A 123 2.22 12.64 -13.33
C VAL A 123 2.90 13.29 -14.54
N LEU A 124 4.23 13.29 -14.59
CA LEU A 124 4.95 13.89 -15.71
C LEU A 124 4.68 13.16 -17.02
N ASP A 125 4.70 11.83 -16.99
CA ASP A 125 4.40 11.01 -18.18
C ASP A 125 2.96 11.23 -18.64
N LEU A 126 2.02 11.31 -17.69
CA LEU A 126 0.60 11.54 -17.94
C LEU A 126 0.38 12.91 -18.60
N THR A 127 0.99 13.96 -18.06
CA THR A 127 0.86 15.32 -18.63
C THR A 127 1.48 15.46 -20.02
N GLN A 128 2.54 14.67 -20.33
CA GLN A 128 3.13 14.62 -21.65
C GLN A 128 2.32 13.80 -22.66
N SER A 129 1.50 12.87 -22.18
CA SER A 129 0.66 12.01 -23.03
C SER A 129 -0.72 12.60 -23.34
N LEU A 130 -1.05 13.76 -22.77
CA LEU A 130 -2.31 14.43 -23.05
C LEU A 130 -2.40 14.87 -24.52
N PRO A 131 -3.58 14.79 -25.15
CA PRO A 131 -3.82 15.31 -26.48
C PRO A 131 -3.46 16.80 -26.59
N ALA A 132 -3.23 17.26 -27.82
CA ALA A 132 -3.00 18.68 -28.07
C ALA A 132 -4.18 19.54 -27.54
N ASP A 133 -3.88 20.75 -27.08
CA ASP A 133 -4.83 21.71 -26.53
C ASP A 133 -5.58 21.22 -25.25
N SER A 134 -5.10 20.15 -24.62
CA SER A 134 -5.61 19.67 -23.34
C SER A 134 -5.07 20.51 -22.19
N VAL A 135 -5.86 20.62 -21.12
CA VAL A 135 -5.45 21.26 -19.88
C VAL A 135 -5.46 20.27 -18.72
N TYR A 136 -4.59 20.50 -17.76
CA TYR A 136 -4.59 19.71 -16.53
C TYR A 136 -4.46 20.60 -15.30
N SER A 137 -4.90 20.06 -14.16
CA SER A 137 -4.73 20.64 -12.83
C SER A 137 -4.23 19.58 -11.87
N VAL A 138 -3.44 19.96 -10.87
CA VAL A 138 -2.93 19.03 -9.84
C VAL A 138 -3.50 19.42 -8.49
N VAL A 139 -4.09 18.43 -7.81
CA VAL A 139 -4.64 18.53 -6.45
C VAL A 139 -3.85 17.60 -5.56
N LEU A 140 -3.47 18.05 -4.36
CA LEU A 140 -2.80 17.21 -3.37
C LEU A 140 -3.83 16.41 -2.55
N GLY A 141 -3.51 15.13 -2.30
CA GLY A 141 -4.39 14.17 -1.64
C GLY A 141 -4.26 14.13 -0.12
N SER A 142 -3.28 14.85 0.48
CA SER A 142 -3.16 14.96 1.93
C SER A 142 -4.14 15.98 2.52
N ALA A 143 -4.38 15.89 3.82
CA ALA A 143 -5.29 16.78 4.55
C ALA A 143 -4.72 18.21 4.75
N PRO A 144 -5.51 19.27 4.52
CA PRO A 144 -6.75 19.30 3.73
C PRO A 144 -6.42 19.20 2.24
N GLY A 145 -7.26 18.50 1.47
CA GLY A 145 -7.15 18.46 0.01
C GLY A 145 -7.06 19.90 -0.55
N ARG A 146 -6.07 20.15 -1.38
CA ARG A 146 -5.84 21.50 -1.91
C ARG A 146 -5.40 21.49 -3.37
N VAL A 147 -5.87 22.48 -4.12
CA VAL A 147 -5.36 22.72 -5.47
C VAL A 147 -3.91 23.19 -5.36
N PHE A 148 -3.01 22.40 -5.90
CA PHE A 148 -1.57 22.70 -5.91
C PHE A 148 -1.18 23.46 -7.17
N GLN A 149 -1.71 23.05 -8.32
CA GLN A 149 -1.53 23.67 -9.61
C GLN A 149 -2.91 23.85 -10.25
N GLY A 150 -3.30 25.09 -10.52
CA GLY A 150 -4.50 25.38 -11.31
C GLY A 150 -4.34 24.96 -12.78
N TRP A 151 -5.38 25.16 -13.57
CA TRP A 151 -5.40 24.79 -14.99
C TRP A 151 -4.20 25.31 -15.77
N THR A 152 -3.55 24.43 -16.52
CA THR A 152 -2.44 24.74 -17.41
C THR A 152 -2.37 23.72 -18.55
N ASP A 153 -1.90 24.18 -19.70
CA ASP A 153 -1.57 23.40 -20.89
C ASP A 153 -0.09 23.07 -21.01
N ASP A 154 0.76 23.65 -20.13
CA ASP A 154 2.21 23.48 -20.16
C ASP A 154 2.69 22.31 -19.28
N PRO A 155 3.07 21.15 -19.88
CA PRO A 155 3.57 20.00 -19.12
C PRO A 155 4.83 20.32 -18.29
N SER A 156 5.61 21.33 -18.70
CA SER A 156 6.82 21.72 -18.00
C SER A 156 6.54 22.34 -16.61
N ARG A 157 5.35 22.87 -16.39
CA ARG A 157 4.93 23.43 -15.10
C ARG A 157 4.85 22.38 -14.01
N ALA A 158 4.22 21.21 -14.29
CA ALA A 158 4.20 20.11 -13.35
C ALA A 158 5.64 19.72 -12.93
N LYS A 159 6.52 19.59 -13.91
CA LYS A 159 7.95 19.24 -13.66
C LYS A 159 8.64 20.27 -12.77
N LYS A 160 8.45 21.57 -13.02
CA LYS A 160 9.09 22.65 -12.25
C LYS A 160 8.63 22.65 -10.79
N ILE A 161 7.33 22.41 -10.56
CA ILE A 161 6.73 22.52 -9.24
C ILE A 161 6.94 21.23 -8.46
N LEU A 162 6.65 20.06 -9.04
CA LEU A 162 6.71 18.77 -8.36
C LEU A 162 8.14 18.29 -8.07
N LYS A 163 9.14 18.78 -8.81
CA LYS A 163 10.55 18.42 -8.56
C LYS A 163 11.04 18.76 -7.15
N PHE A 164 10.45 19.76 -6.52
CA PHE A 164 10.87 20.25 -5.19
C PHE A 164 9.89 19.89 -4.09
N THR A 165 8.82 19.15 -4.40
CA THR A 165 7.87 18.68 -3.41
C THR A 165 8.33 17.37 -2.78
N GLN A 166 7.90 17.16 -1.55
CA GLN A 166 8.17 15.95 -0.77
C GLN A 166 6.86 15.48 -0.12
N PRO A 167 6.76 14.20 0.24
CA PRO A 167 5.62 13.73 1.02
C PRO A 167 5.42 14.58 2.27
N SER A 168 4.18 14.92 2.55
CA SER A 168 3.80 15.66 3.75
C SER A 168 3.83 14.72 4.98
N ALA A 169 3.84 15.29 6.18
CA ALA A 169 3.64 14.52 7.41
C ALA A 169 2.14 14.29 7.73
N GLN A 170 1.26 14.55 6.78
CA GLN A 170 -0.19 14.49 6.95
C GLN A 170 -0.75 13.15 6.48
N THR A 171 -1.98 12.86 6.92
CA THR A 171 -2.73 11.70 6.47
C THR A 171 -3.39 11.94 5.12
N THR A 172 -3.65 10.88 4.40
CA THR A 172 -4.41 10.89 3.15
C THR A 172 -5.87 11.29 3.41
N GLN A 173 -6.42 12.18 2.59
CA GLN A 173 -7.85 12.54 2.56
C GLN A 173 -8.36 12.65 1.11
N ILE A 174 -8.37 11.52 0.43
CA ILE A 174 -8.77 11.44 -0.98
C ILE A 174 -10.18 11.98 -1.23
N GLY A 175 -11.12 11.77 -0.31
CA GLY A 175 -12.49 12.27 -0.45
C GLY A 175 -12.58 13.79 -0.59
N GLN A 176 -11.80 14.54 0.19
CA GLN A 176 -11.74 16.00 0.07
C GLN A 176 -11.07 16.43 -1.24
N ALA A 177 -9.93 15.82 -1.58
CA ALA A 177 -9.24 16.12 -2.83
C ALA A 177 -10.11 15.79 -4.05
N PHE A 178 -10.93 14.75 -3.95
CA PHE A 178 -11.88 14.38 -4.98
C PHE A 178 -13.00 15.41 -5.14
N THR A 179 -13.51 15.93 -4.03
CA THR A 179 -14.51 17.00 -4.07
C THR A 179 -13.96 18.26 -4.75
N GLU A 180 -12.74 18.67 -4.41
CA GLU A 180 -12.03 19.76 -5.08
C GLU A 180 -11.84 19.49 -6.58
N ALA A 181 -11.49 18.25 -6.94
CA ALA A 181 -11.35 17.86 -8.35
C ALA A 181 -12.66 17.98 -9.13
N LEU A 182 -13.79 17.61 -8.53
CA LEU A 182 -15.11 17.77 -9.15
C LEU A 182 -15.44 19.24 -9.37
N GLN A 183 -15.22 20.11 -8.38
CA GLN A 183 -15.44 21.54 -8.50
C GLN A 183 -14.58 22.17 -9.60
N LEU A 184 -13.31 21.77 -9.71
CA LEU A 184 -12.43 22.21 -10.79
C LEU A 184 -12.98 21.78 -12.15
N LEU A 185 -13.42 20.54 -12.30
CA LEU A 185 -13.95 20.04 -13.56
C LEU A 185 -15.25 20.72 -13.99
N GLU A 186 -16.07 21.21 -13.07
CA GLU A 186 -17.27 21.98 -13.42
C GLU A 186 -16.92 23.26 -14.17
N THR A 187 -15.81 23.89 -13.83
CA THR A 187 -15.33 25.14 -14.45
C THR A 187 -14.38 24.92 -15.63
N ALA A 188 -14.06 23.67 -15.96
CA ALA A 188 -13.11 23.36 -17.02
C ALA A 188 -13.69 23.66 -18.42
N PRO A 189 -12.88 24.28 -19.31
CA PRO A 189 -13.35 24.72 -20.64
C PRO A 189 -13.54 23.56 -21.63
N GLN A 190 -12.85 22.40 -21.43
CA GLN A 190 -12.84 21.27 -22.35
C GLN A 190 -14.00 20.31 -22.10
N GLY A 191 -14.46 19.62 -23.16
CA GLY A 191 -15.61 18.71 -23.10
C GLY A 191 -15.29 17.32 -22.50
N ASP A 192 -14.12 16.73 -22.81
CA ASP A 192 -13.70 15.44 -22.24
C ASP A 192 -13.00 15.68 -20.90
N LYS A 193 -13.67 15.26 -19.82
CA LYS A 193 -13.24 15.54 -18.45
C LYS A 193 -12.88 14.24 -17.74
N ARG A 194 -11.73 14.20 -17.05
CA ARG A 194 -11.21 13.00 -16.39
C ARG A 194 -10.56 13.32 -15.05
N ILE A 195 -10.52 12.31 -14.17
CA ILE A 195 -9.84 12.38 -12.90
C ILE A 195 -8.83 11.22 -12.83
N PHE A 196 -7.59 11.53 -12.48
CA PHE A 196 -6.55 10.56 -12.17
C PHE A 196 -6.21 10.65 -10.70
N ILE A 197 -6.15 9.50 -10.02
CA ILE A 197 -5.78 9.43 -8.60
C ILE A 197 -4.52 8.58 -8.48
N LEU A 198 -3.42 9.19 -8.05
CA LEU A 198 -2.14 8.52 -7.82
C LEU A 198 -1.94 8.34 -6.32
N THR A 199 -1.96 7.10 -5.82
CA THR A 199 -1.96 6.81 -4.38
C THR A 199 -1.38 5.42 -4.10
N ASP A 200 -0.94 5.16 -2.87
CA ASP A 200 -0.56 3.84 -2.38
C ASP A 200 -1.73 3.08 -1.72
N ARG A 201 -2.94 3.65 -1.78
CA ARG A 201 -4.17 3.08 -1.23
C ARG A 201 -4.04 2.65 0.23
N ASP A 202 -3.39 3.46 1.07
CA ASP A 202 -3.34 3.17 2.49
C ASP A 202 -4.75 3.24 3.11
N LYS A 203 -5.03 2.26 4.00
CA LYS A 203 -6.38 2.07 4.57
C LYS A 203 -6.93 3.29 5.30
N ASN A 204 -6.05 4.12 5.87
CA ASN A 204 -6.46 5.31 6.62
C ASN A 204 -7.09 6.39 5.73
N GLY A 205 -6.67 6.47 4.47
CA GLY A 205 -7.20 7.44 3.51
C GLY A 205 -8.35 6.91 2.65
N TRP A 206 -8.55 5.59 2.66
CA TRP A 206 -9.49 4.87 1.82
C TRP A 206 -10.52 4.10 2.68
N ASN A 207 -11.21 4.79 3.57
CA ASN A 207 -12.33 4.24 4.33
C ASN A 207 -13.64 4.34 3.52
N GLU A 208 -14.65 3.56 3.93
CA GLU A 208 -15.93 3.47 3.21
C GLU A 208 -16.63 4.82 3.08
N ASP A 209 -16.50 5.70 4.07
CA ASP A 209 -17.09 7.05 4.05
C ASP A 209 -16.49 7.95 2.96
N ASN A 210 -15.22 7.77 2.64
CA ASN A 210 -14.54 8.49 1.57
C ASN A 210 -14.85 7.90 0.19
N PHE A 211 -15.17 6.60 0.12
CA PHE A 211 -15.49 5.90 -1.12
C PHE A 211 -16.91 6.13 -1.63
N SER A 212 -17.88 6.36 -0.76
CA SER A 212 -19.26 6.60 -1.16
C SER A 212 -19.37 7.82 -2.09
N SER A 213 -18.51 8.82 -1.90
CA SER A 213 -18.45 10.00 -2.76
C SER A 213 -17.77 9.73 -4.12
N ILE A 214 -16.93 8.68 -4.23
CA ILE A 214 -16.20 8.34 -5.46
C ILE A 214 -16.96 7.33 -6.33
N GLY A 215 -17.75 6.44 -5.72
CA GLY A 215 -18.34 5.26 -6.40
C GLY A 215 -19.71 5.47 -7.03
N GLU A 216 -20.59 6.24 -6.42
CA GLU A 216 -21.98 6.38 -6.86
C GLU A 216 -22.28 7.78 -7.41
N GLY A 217 -22.01 8.00 -8.68
CA GLY A 217 -22.51 9.18 -9.37
C GLY A 217 -21.48 10.13 -9.96
N THR A 218 -20.23 9.70 -10.10
CA THR A 218 -19.28 10.50 -10.86
C THR A 218 -19.66 10.53 -12.33
N ARG A 219 -19.98 11.74 -12.78
CA ARG A 219 -20.25 12.02 -14.20
C ARG A 219 -18.99 11.86 -15.06
N TYR A 220 -17.81 11.76 -14.43
CA TYR A 220 -16.50 11.78 -15.09
C TYR A 220 -15.76 10.45 -14.88
N PRO A 221 -15.04 9.94 -15.89
CA PRO A 221 -14.16 8.77 -15.73
C PRO A 221 -13.09 9.04 -14.68
N VAL A 222 -12.89 8.06 -13.78
CA VAL A 222 -11.86 8.09 -12.75
C VAL A 222 -10.89 6.93 -12.98
N GLU A 223 -9.61 7.22 -13.06
CA GLU A 223 -8.54 6.24 -13.18
C GLU A 223 -7.66 6.28 -11.93
N ILE A 224 -7.46 5.13 -11.30
CA ILE A 224 -6.63 5.02 -10.09
C ILE A 224 -5.31 4.33 -10.46
N ILE A 225 -4.21 5.02 -10.22
CA ILE A 225 -2.85 4.51 -10.38
C ILE A 225 -2.34 4.12 -9.00
N ASP A 226 -2.25 2.82 -8.76
CA ASP A 226 -1.96 2.22 -7.45
C ASP A 226 -0.49 1.84 -7.33
N PHE A 227 0.21 2.45 -6.38
CA PHE A 227 1.61 2.16 -6.05
C PHE A 227 1.77 1.09 -4.96
N SER A 228 0.69 0.64 -4.32
CA SER A 228 0.74 -0.37 -3.24
C SER A 228 1.35 -1.71 -3.66
N GLY A 229 1.20 -2.09 -4.93
CA GLY A 229 1.79 -3.32 -5.49
C GLY A 229 3.32 -3.36 -5.46
N MET A 230 3.97 -2.23 -5.27
CA MET A 230 5.42 -2.12 -5.09
C MET A 230 5.86 -2.45 -3.65
N LYS A 231 4.93 -2.62 -2.70
CA LYS A 231 5.21 -3.03 -1.31
C LYS A 231 5.67 -4.49 -1.26
N GLY A 232 6.91 -4.75 -1.67
CA GLY A 232 7.52 -6.07 -1.48
C GLY A 232 7.86 -6.28 0.00
N GLY A 233 7.19 -7.21 0.67
CA GLY A 233 7.54 -7.90 1.93
C GLY A 233 8.34 -7.13 3.01
N ILE A 234 8.02 -5.91 3.31
CA ILE A 234 8.81 -4.96 4.07
C ILE A 234 8.51 -5.10 5.56
N ASN A 235 9.57 -5.15 6.38
CA ASN A 235 9.45 -5.01 7.83
C ASN A 235 9.27 -3.51 8.12
N LEU A 236 8.04 -3.08 8.32
CA LEU A 236 7.72 -1.73 8.76
C LEU A 236 7.47 -1.76 10.25
N ALA A 237 8.26 -0.98 11.00
CA ALA A 237 8.02 -0.70 12.40
C ALA A 237 7.68 0.78 12.54
N ALA A 238 6.68 1.10 13.35
CA ALA A 238 6.31 2.48 13.64
C ALA A 238 6.28 2.74 15.14
N VAL A 239 6.61 3.96 15.56
CA VAL A 239 6.38 4.41 16.93
C VAL A 239 4.93 4.90 17.05
N GLU A 240 4.08 4.06 17.65
CA GLU A 240 2.65 4.34 17.78
C GLU A 240 2.37 5.44 18.79
N HIS A 241 2.99 5.34 19.98
CA HIS A 241 2.69 6.23 21.09
C HIS A 241 3.90 6.42 22.00
N VAL A 242 3.99 7.62 22.64
CA VAL A 242 5.00 7.95 23.64
C VAL A 242 4.32 8.63 24.83
N GLU A 243 4.51 8.06 26.00
CA GLU A 243 4.06 8.61 27.28
C GLU A 243 5.26 9.07 28.10
N VAL A 244 5.12 10.20 28.78
CA VAL A 244 6.21 10.78 29.60
C VAL A 244 5.71 11.05 31.00
N HIS A 245 6.37 10.45 31.97
CA HIS A 245 6.05 10.60 33.39
C HIS A 245 7.27 11.01 34.21
N GLN A 246 7.04 11.77 35.25
CA GLN A 246 8.06 12.03 36.28
C GLN A 246 7.97 10.95 37.35
N ASP A 247 9.11 10.45 37.77
CA ASP A 247 9.23 9.50 38.86
C ASP A 247 10.41 9.87 39.79
N PHE A 248 10.49 9.25 40.95
CA PHE A 248 11.56 9.42 41.91
C PHE A 248 12.30 8.10 42.08
N LEU A 249 13.59 8.11 41.81
CA LEU A 249 14.45 6.95 42.01
C LEU A 249 15.53 7.37 43.06
N SER A 250 15.52 6.70 44.23
CA SER A 250 16.55 6.92 45.26
C SER A 250 16.83 8.41 45.52
N ASN A 251 15.79 9.20 45.78
CA ASN A 251 15.88 10.64 46.04
C ASN A 251 16.26 11.54 44.84
N SER A 252 16.34 10.99 43.64
CA SER A 252 16.59 11.74 42.42
C SER A 252 15.37 11.75 41.53
N ARG A 253 15.08 12.93 40.93
CA ARG A 253 13.98 13.01 39.92
C ARG A 253 14.45 12.38 38.62
N VAL A 254 13.65 11.48 38.12
CA VAL A 254 13.85 10.84 36.80
C VAL A 254 12.66 11.07 35.93
N VAL A 255 12.89 11.21 34.63
CA VAL A 255 11.83 11.19 33.62
C VAL A 255 11.81 9.81 33.03
N ARG A 256 10.64 9.17 33.08
CA ARG A 256 10.36 7.92 32.40
C ARG A 256 9.62 8.20 31.11
N VAL A 257 10.13 7.63 30.03
CA VAL A 257 9.55 7.73 28.70
C VAL A 257 9.20 6.32 28.25
N LYS A 258 7.90 6.04 28.20
CA LYS A 258 7.36 4.77 27.74
C LYS A 258 6.97 4.91 26.28
N MET A 259 7.57 4.12 25.42
CA MET A 259 7.19 4.05 24.01
C MET A 259 6.42 2.76 23.72
N ARG A 260 5.48 2.86 22.81
CA ARG A 260 4.84 1.72 22.17
C ARG A 260 5.20 1.72 20.69
N ALA A 261 5.75 0.60 20.21
CA ALA A 261 6.02 0.39 18.81
C ALA A 261 5.13 -0.71 18.25
N ILE A 262 4.80 -0.63 16.98
CA ILE A 262 3.99 -1.61 16.25
C ILE A 262 4.79 -2.19 15.10
N ASN A 263 4.63 -3.49 14.87
CA ASN A 263 5.10 -4.14 13.66
C ASN A 263 3.94 -4.27 12.66
N LEU A 264 4.00 -3.52 11.58
CA LEU A 264 2.99 -3.50 10.52
C LEU A 264 3.14 -4.65 9.52
N SER A 265 4.23 -5.42 9.59
CA SER A 265 4.43 -6.59 8.73
C SER A 265 3.36 -7.67 9.01
N PRO A 266 2.67 -8.18 7.99
CA PRO A 266 1.64 -9.20 8.17
C PRO A 266 2.19 -10.56 8.59
N THR A 267 3.45 -10.87 8.29
CA THR A 267 4.01 -12.23 8.40
C THR A 267 5.37 -12.32 9.07
N LYS A 268 6.14 -11.21 9.12
CA LYS A 268 7.52 -11.26 9.59
C LYS A 268 7.67 -10.63 10.97
N PRO A 269 8.28 -11.33 11.96
CA PRO A 269 8.67 -10.71 13.20
C PRO A 269 9.87 -9.77 12.98
N ILE A 270 10.00 -8.78 13.85
CA ILE A 270 11.17 -7.92 13.94
C ILE A 270 11.90 -8.26 15.23
N ASN A 271 13.12 -8.78 15.10
CA ASN A 271 13.95 -9.13 16.24
C ASN A 271 14.98 -8.04 16.50
N LYS A 272 15.12 -7.65 17.76
CA LYS A 272 16.11 -6.67 18.23
C LYS A 272 15.96 -5.29 17.55
N LEU A 273 14.73 -4.82 17.38
CA LEU A 273 14.46 -3.47 16.92
C LEU A 273 15.16 -2.49 17.87
N LYS A 274 16.10 -1.74 17.35
CA LYS A 274 16.82 -0.74 18.15
C LYS A 274 15.95 0.49 18.32
N ALA A 275 15.83 0.95 19.56
CA ALA A 275 15.16 2.18 19.90
C ALA A 275 16.08 3.05 20.77
N SER A 276 16.01 4.36 20.59
CA SER A 276 16.84 5.32 21.31
C SER A 276 16.04 6.55 21.73
N LEU A 277 16.33 7.02 22.94
CA LEU A 277 15.77 8.24 23.50
C LEU A 277 16.76 9.38 23.30
N TRP A 278 16.29 10.47 22.72
CA TRP A 278 17.04 11.71 22.51
C TRP A 278 16.36 12.86 23.23
N VAL A 279 17.14 13.69 23.89
CA VAL A 279 16.67 14.89 24.58
C VAL A 279 17.59 16.04 24.21
N ARG A 280 17.04 17.14 23.71
CA ARG A 280 17.81 18.31 23.23
C ARG A 280 18.94 17.90 22.28
N ASP A 281 18.62 17.05 21.28
CA ASP A 281 19.55 16.52 20.29
C ASP A 281 20.70 15.66 20.82
N LYS A 282 20.66 15.26 22.10
CA LYS A 282 21.62 14.34 22.68
C LYS A 282 20.99 13.00 22.99
N LYS A 283 21.62 11.92 22.52
CA LYS A 283 21.21 10.57 22.86
C LYS A 283 21.41 10.30 24.32
N GLN A 284 20.35 9.98 25.05
CA GLN A 284 20.38 9.69 26.48
C GLN A 284 20.59 8.20 26.73
N THR A 285 19.82 7.38 26.07
CA THR A 285 19.84 5.92 26.24
C THR A 285 19.33 5.21 25.01
N SER A 286 19.55 3.91 24.94
CA SER A 286 19.03 3.06 23.88
C SER A 286 18.70 1.67 24.41
N GLY A 287 17.85 0.96 23.70
CA GLY A 287 17.46 -0.40 24.01
C GLY A 287 16.98 -1.12 22.78
N VAL A 288 16.61 -2.36 22.97
CA VAL A 288 16.04 -3.20 21.90
C VAL A 288 14.71 -3.77 22.36
N LEU A 289 13.83 -4.06 21.42
CA LEU A 289 12.61 -4.81 21.67
C LEU A 289 12.34 -5.77 20.50
N ASP A 290 11.64 -6.85 20.78
CA ASP A 290 11.22 -7.83 19.82
C ASP A 290 9.72 -7.65 19.55
N LEU A 291 9.32 -7.69 18.28
CA LEU A 291 7.93 -7.52 17.85
C LEU A 291 7.53 -8.69 16.96
N LEU A 292 6.50 -9.42 17.35
CA LEU A 292 5.88 -10.41 16.47
C LEU A 292 5.17 -9.72 15.29
N ALA A 293 4.83 -10.49 14.26
CA ALA A 293 4.06 -9.97 13.14
C ALA A 293 2.71 -9.40 13.62
N LYS A 294 2.33 -8.22 13.14
CA LYS A 294 1.09 -7.51 13.52
C LYS A 294 0.92 -7.30 15.03
N SER A 295 2.02 -7.19 15.79
CA SER A 295 1.96 -6.99 17.22
C SER A 295 2.54 -5.64 17.63
N THR A 296 2.16 -5.21 18.82
CA THR A 296 2.76 -4.06 19.51
C THR A 296 3.70 -4.53 20.61
N GLY A 297 4.69 -3.72 20.91
CA GLY A 297 5.59 -3.92 22.03
C GLY A 297 5.90 -2.60 22.71
N GLU A 298 6.23 -2.67 23.99
CA GLU A 298 6.52 -1.50 24.80
C GLU A 298 7.97 -1.51 25.28
N LYS A 299 8.56 -0.33 25.35
CA LYS A 299 9.89 -0.11 25.90
C LYS A 299 9.88 1.13 26.77
N GLU A 300 10.45 1.00 27.95
CA GLU A 300 10.62 2.12 28.87
C GLU A 300 12.08 2.55 28.91
N PHE A 301 12.27 3.87 28.89
CA PHE A 301 13.54 4.54 29.06
C PHE A 301 13.45 5.47 30.25
N SER A 302 14.55 5.64 30.95
CA SER A 302 14.64 6.59 32.05
C SER A 302 15.92 7.41 31.92
N PHE A 303 15.84 8.69 32.32
CA PHE A 303 17.00 9.56 32.41
C PHE A 303 16.84 10.55 33.57
N PRO A 304 17.95 10.99 34.23
CA PRO A 304 17.87 11.91 35.34
C PRO A 304 17.42 13.30 34.87
N LEU A 305 16.51 13.91 35.62
CA LEU A 305 16.07 15.28 35.38
C LEU A 305 17.06 16.24 36.10
N GLN A 306 17.96 16.84 35.34
CA GLN A 306 18.98 17.72 35.87
C GLN A 306 18.52 19.16 36.13
N VAL A 307 17.46 19.59 35.43
CA VAL A 307 16.97 20.98 35.47
C VAL A 307 15.44 20.97 35.47
N ASN A 308 14.86 21.85 36.30
CA ASN A 308 13.40 21.99 36.39
C ASN A 308 12.83 22.89 35.27
N THR A 309 13.30 22.73 34.05
CA THR A 309 12.83 23.46 32.87
C THR A 309 12.15 22.52 31.88
N PRO A 310 11.21 23.06 31.11
CA PRO A 310 10.60 22.28 30.02
C PRO A 310 11.66 21.69 29.09
N LEU A 311 11.41 20.49 28.66
CA LEU A 311 12.29 19.80 27.72
C LEU A 311 11.50 19.17 26.57
N THR A 312 12.14 19.12 25.42
CA THR A 312 11.69 18.40 24.25
C THR A 312 12.60 17.21 24.01
N GLY A 313 12.02 16.14 23.57
CA GLY A 313 12.77 14.96 23.21
C GLY A 313 12.08 14.19 22.10
N GLU A 314 12.73 13.15 21.67
CA GLU A 314 12.19 12.24 20.68
C GLU A 314 12.62 10.80 20.96
N ILE A 315 11.79 9.89 20.60
CA ILE A 315 12.11 8.48 20.42
C ILE A 315 12.41 8.23 18.95
N ARG A 316 13.51 7.54 18.69
CA ARG A 316 13.89 7.08 17.35
C ARG A 316 14.02 5.57 17.37
N ILE A 317 13.39 4.90 16.43
CA ILE A 317 13.67 3.50 16.14
C ILE A 317 14.62 3.39 14.94
N GLU A 318 15.13 2.19 14.68
CA GLU A 318 16.04 1.93 13.56
C GLU A 318 15.32 2.22 12.22
N ASP A 319 16.02 2.88 11.31
CA ASP A 319 15.48 3.27 10.01
C ASP A 319 15.02 2.04 9.22
N ASP A 320 13.82 2.14 8.72
CA ASP A 320 13.24 1.20 7.76
C ASP A 320 12.91 1.91 6.43
N LEU A 321 11.92 1.40 5.69
CA LEU A 321 11.58 1.96 4.38
C LEU A 321 10.67 3.20 4.48
N LEU A 322 10.10 3.49 5.66
CA LEU A 322 9.31 4.69 5.93
C LEU A 322 9.90 5.44 7.11
N ALA A 323 10.79 6.39 6.82
CA ALA A 323 11.52 7.10 7.86
C ALA A 323 10.65 8.02 8.75
N GLN A 324 9.49 8.43 8.26
CA GLN A 324 8.64 9.42 8.93
C GLN A 324 7.99 8.89 10.20
N ASP A 325 7.65 7.61 10.30
CA ASP A 325 7.02 6.98 11.47
C ASP A 325 8.02 6.37 12.45
N ASN A 326 9.31 6.41 12.09
CA ASN A 326 10.41 6.00 12.96
C ASN A 326 10.72 7.00 14.09
N HIS A 327 10.08 8.15 14.07
CA HIS A 327 10.32 9.24 14.99
C HIS A 327 9.03 9.67 15.67
N ARG A 328 9.08 9.83 17.01
CA ARG A 328 7.98 10.43 17.77
C ARG A 328 8.52 11.44 18.74
N PHE A 329 8.06 12.67 18.59
CA PHE A 329 8.45 13.77 19.46
C PHE A 329 7.55 13.85 20.69
N PHE A 330 8.12 14.31 21.80
CA PHE A 330 7.40 14.61 23.02
C PHE A 330 7.87 15.92 23.63
N HIS A 331 6.96 16.56 24.37
CA HIS A 331 7.25 17.70 25.20
C HIS A 331 6.93 17.32 26.63
N TYR A 332 7.86 17.65 27.55
CA TYR A 332 7.66 17.40 28.97
C TYR A 332 7.87 18.71 29.75
N GLN A 333 6.90 19.05 30.59
CA GLN A 333 6.97 20.16 31.50
C GLN A 333 7.00 19.63 32.94
N PRO A 334 8.10 19.82 33.66
CA PRO A 334 8.23 19.39 35.05
C PRO A 334 7.16 20.07 35.92
N ASN A 335 6.49 19.28 36.76
CA ASN A 335 5.60 19.83 37.77
C ASN A 335 6.44 20.60 38.80
N GLN A 336 6.11 21.86 38.98
CA GLN A 336 6.82 22.72 39.97
C GLN A 336 6.43 22.39 41.41
N SER A 337 5.25 21.82 41.60
CA SER A 337 4.72 21.43 42.91
C SER A 337 4.09 20.05 42.87
N ILE A 338 4.35 19.26 43.89
CA ILE A 338 3.66 18.00 44.15
C ILE A 338 2.62 18.30 45.19
N LYS A 339 1.35 18.03 44.87
CA LYS A 339 0.29 18.09 45.88
C LYS A 339 0.35 16.79 46.68
N ALA A 340 0.66 16.87 47.97
CA ALA A 340 0.62 15.75 48.85
C ALA A 340 -0.56 15.93 49.82
N LEU A 341 -1.37 14.90 49.97
CA LEU A 341 -2.39 14.81 50.99
C LEU A 341 -1.76 14.00 52.15
N ILE A 342 -1.56 14.64 53.28
CA ILE A 342 -1.10 13.95 54.49
C ILE A 342 -2.36 13.69 55.33
N VAL A 343 -2.68 12.42 55.56
CA VAL A 343 -3.72 12.03 56.49
C VAL A 343 -3.08 11.60 57.79
N ASP A 344 -3.12 12.48 58.76
CA ASP A 344 -2.63 12.19 60.11
C ASP A 344 -3.87 11.98 61.03
N GLY A 345 -3.81 10.94 61.84
CA GLY A 345 -4.86 10.64 62.81
C GLY A 345 -4.90 11.53 64.03
N ASP A 346 -3.89 12.39 64.23
CA ASP A 346 -3.81 13.30 65.35
C ASP A 346 -4.09 14.77 64.94
N PRO A 347 -5.23 15.36 65.36
CA PRO A 347 -5.59 16.72 64.94
C PRO A 347 -4.65 17.83 65.46
N LYS A 348 -3.68 17.52 66.28
CA LYS A 348 -2.70 18.51 66.82
C LYS A 348 -1.47 18.70 65.92
N THR A 349 -1.24 17.84 64.93
CA THR A 349 -0.02 17.89 64.13
C THR A 349 -0.18 18.69 62.82
N VAL A 350 -1.44 19.07 62.46
CA VAL A 350 -1.75 19.73 61.16
C VAL A 350 -1.32 21.21 61.12
N GLU A 351 -1.11 21.88 62.27
CA GLU A 351 -0.80 23.31 62.33
C GLU A 351 0.65 23.66 61.88
N HIS A 352 1.53 22.68 61.75
CA HIS A 352 2.96 22.94 61.38
C HIS A 352 3.35 22.62 59.93
N LEU A 353 2.41 22.21 59.07
CA LEU A 353 2.68 21.79 57.69
C LEU A 353 2.16 22.76 56.61
N SER A 354 1.74 23.98 57.02
CA SER A 354 1.16 24.98 56.08
C SER A 354 2.16 26.09 55.66
N GLU A 355 3.47 25.90 55.78
CA GLU A 355 4.49 26.80 55.21
C GLU A 355 5.20 26.22 53.98
#